data_29a0297150a92c4ef21145cdcad24972
#
_entry.id   29a0297150a92c4ef21145cdcad24972
#
_cell.length_a   1.000
_cell.length_b   1.000
_cell.length_c   1.000
_cell.angle_alpha   90.00
_cell.angle_beta   90.00
_cell.angle_gamma   90.00
#
_symmetry.space_group_name_H-M   'P 1'
#
loop_
_entity.id
_entity.type
_entity.pdbx_description
1 polymer ?
#
loop_
_entity_poly.entity_id
_entity_poly.type
_entity_poly.pdbx_seq_one_letter_code
_entity_poly.pdbx_strand_id
1 'polypeptide(L)'
;MDENFYIEDSNPKKAVLSIIIFLLIIGILIGLFYFHRYKNKVLVRNNIKLELGSEINKDINFYLKKEVKNTDDYDIDFSNLPIVDGKLSEVGKFTIRIKHNNKYKSKKISVVDTTKPEVAVQDLKVGVNEDYDIGDFVTKCEDLSRPCAVYYANDSSAELQKNKGEYKFDIKVCDSYNNCVTTPVKLSVLENYSYESLKENEMTYDHVDDDYSYFNKNIFLRFAHAVNSDEVENGEFGNAFQDMTATDFHEYLSEEDKIYSITSTEIVYVYNKYNYVIGCAIRVKLSNGEYRYLTK
;
A
#
# COMPACT_ATOMS: atom_id res chain seq x y z
N MET A 1 -15.70 72.80 -78.93
CA MET A 1 -16.40 72.07 -77.84
C MET A 1 -15.39 71.97 -76.77
N ASP A 2 -15.43 72.89 -75.80
CA ASP A 2 -14.50 72.83 -74.60
C ASP A 2 -15.26 72.19 -73.45
N GLU A 3 -14.87 70.96 -73.08
CA GLU A 3 -15.31 70.34 -71.89
C GLU A 3 -14.45 70.86 -70.75
N ASN A 4 -15.01 71.74 -69.94
CA ASN A 4 -14.41 72.19 -68.68
C ASN A 4 -14.52 71.05 -67.69
N PHE A 5 -13.39 70.39 -67.41
CA PHE A 5 -13.24 69.45 -66.33
C PHE A 5 -13.08 70.23 -64.99
N TYR A 6 -14.17 70.36 -64.23
CA TYR A 6 -14.13 70.94 -62.89
C TYR A 6 -13.40 69.97 -62.00
N ILE A 7 -12.19 70.29 -61.64
CA ILE A 7 -11.53 69.62 -60.50
C ILE A 7 -12.14 70.20 -59.24
N GLU A 8 -12.95 69.38 -58.53
CA GLU A 8 -13.52 69.74 -57.25
C GLU A 8 -12.39 69.86 -56.24
N ASP A 9 -12.16 71.09 -55.79
CA ASP A 9 -11.07 71.45 -54.87
C ASP A 9 -11.36 70.78 -53.52
N SER A 10 -10.79 69.60 -53.32
CA SER A 10 -10.93 68.81 -52.08
C SER A 10 -10.26 69.58 -50.90
N ASN A 11 -11.08 70.14 -50.03
CA ASN A 11 -10.65 70.88 -48.87
C ASN A 11 -9.71 69.97 -48.01
N PRO A 12 -8.39 70.25 -47.98
CA PRO A 12 -7.41 69.35 -47.35
C PRO A 12 -7.72 69.12 -45.86
N LYS A 13 -8.40 70.07 -45.19
CA LYS A 13 -8.79 69.94 -43.76
C LYS A 13 -9.89 68.86 -43.59
N LYS A 14 -10.83 68.77 -44.58
CA LYS A 14 -11.85 67.67 -44.50
C LYS A 14 -11.24 66.29 -44.78
N ALA A 15 -10.26 66.20 -45.70
CA ALA A 15 -9.56 64.93 -45.95
C ALA A 15 -8.75 64.50 -44.76
N VAL A 16 -8.01 65.42 -44.10
CA VAL A 16 -7.25 65.11 -42.84
C VAL A 16 -8.24 64.67 -41.73
N LEU A 17 -9.37 65.36 -41.56
CA LEU A 17 -10.35 65.00 -40.54
C LEU A 17 -10.93 63.60 -40.78
N SER A 18 -11.25 63.24 -42.01
CA SER A 18 -11.72 61.93 -42.42
C SER A 18 -10.71 60.84 -42.11
N ILE A 19 -9.43 61.05 -42.35
CA ILE A 19 -8.34 60.13 -42.02
C ILE A 19 -8.24 59.91 -40.50
N ILE A 20 -8.31 60.99 -39.71
CA ILE A 20 -8.27 60.91 -38.25
C ILE A 20 -9.46 60.10 -37.74
N ILE A 21 -10.67 60.36 -38.21
CA ILE A 21 -11.88 59.61 -37.81
C ILE A 21 -11.74 58.12 -38.17
N PHE A 22 -11.24 57.83 -39.37
CA PHE A 22 -11.01 56.44 -39.81
C PHE A 22 -10.02 55.73 -38.95
N LEU A 23 -8.90 56.35 -38.56
CA LEU A 23 -7.91 55.78 -37.67
C LEU A 23 -8.47 55.56 -36.23
N LEU A 24 -9.33 56.48 -35.75
CA LEU A 24 -10.01 56.31 -34.47
C LEU A 24 -10.98 55.12 -34.50
N ILE A 25 -11.74 54.93 -35.57
CA ILE A 25 -12.64 53.80 -35.74
C ILE A 25 -11.85 52.48 -35.75
N ILE A 26 -10.76 52.43 -36.50
CA ILE A 26 -9.86 51.26 -36.51
C ILE A 26 -9.30 50.99 -35.12
N GLY A 27 -8.84 52.01 -34.41
CA GLY A 27 -8.36 51.89 -33.03
C GLY A 27 -9.42 51.30 -32.09
N ILE A 28 -10.66 51.79 -32.17
CA ILE A 28 -11.79 51.26 -31.39
C ILE A 28 -12.07 49.80 -31.75
N LEU A 29 -12.13 49.46 -33.05
CA LEU A 29 -12.38 48.09 -33.50
C LEU A 29 -11.28 47.12 -33.04
N ILE A 30 -10.02 47.52 -33.12
CA ILE A 30 -8.88 46.76 -32.58
C ILE A 30 -9.01 46.61 -31.07
N GLY A 31 -9.33 47.70 -30.33
CA GLY A 31 -9.54 47.65 -28.89
C GLY A 31 -10.66 46.71 -28.49
N LEU A 32 -11.82 46.77 -29.19
CA LEU A 32 -12.93 45.86 -28.97
C LEU A 32 -12.56 44.39 -29.25
N PHE A 33 -11.80 44.16 -30.32
CA PHE A 33 -11.33 42.82 -30.67
C PHE A 33 -10.41 42.26 -29.61
N TYR A 34 -9.43 43.03 -29.13
CA TYR A 34 -8.55 42.59 -28.04
C TYR A 34 -9.29 42.42 -26.71
N PHE A 35 -10.25 43.33 -26.41
CA PHE A 35 -11.08 43.22 -25.20
C PHE A 35 -11.93 41.94 -25.22
N HIS A 36 -12.60 41.66 -26.36
CA HIS A 36 -13.38 40.44 -26.52
C HIS A 36 -12.52 39.17 -26.42
N ARG A 37 -11.32 39.21 -27.03
CA ARG A 37 -10.37 38.10 -26.95
C ARG A 37 -9.85 37.88 -25.56
N TYR A 38 -9.62 38.94 -24.80
CA TYR A 38 -9.16 38.89 -23.41
C TYR A 38 -10.24 38.37 -22.46
N LYS A 39 -11.48 38.87 -22.61
CA LYS A 39 -12.62 38.46 -21.77
C LYS A 39 -12.95 36.97 -21.93
N ASN A 40 -12.72 36.39 -23.10
CA ASN A 40 -12.99 34.99 -23.41
C ASN A 40 -11.76 34.07 -23.18
N LYS A 41 -10.72 34.57 -22.54
CA LYS A 41 -9.51 33.78 -22.28
C LYS A 41 -9.69 32.91 -21.02
N VAL A 42 -9.72 31.58 -21.23
CA VAL A 42 -9.73 30.62 -20.12
C VAL A 42 -8.38 30.67 -19.39
N LEU A 43 -8.40 31.10 -18.13
CA LEU A 43 -7.23 31.16 -17.27
C LEU A 43 -7.20 29.94 -16.36
N VAL A 44 -6.47 28.91 -16.78
CA VAL A 44 -6.33 27.66 -16.02
C VAL A 44 -5.19 27.78 -15.01
N ARG A 45 -5.35 27.18 -13.81
CA ARG A 45 -4.31 27.10 -12.78
C ARG A 45 -3.07 26.39 -13.32
N ASN A 46 -1.90 26.79 -12.82
CA ASN A 46 -0.67 26.05 -13.06
C ASN A 46 -0.49 25.00 -11.94
N ASN A 47 0.24 23.94 -12.25
CA ASN A 47 0.66 22.92 -11.26
C ASN A 47 -0.53 22.30 -10.50
N ILE A 48 -1.57 21.90 -11.24
CA ILE A 48 -2.68 21.14 -10.65
C ILE A 48 -2.14 19.75 -10.32
N LYS A 49 -2.24 19.39 -9.04
CA LYS A 49 -1.92 18.07 -8.51
C LYS A 49 -3.19 17.41 -7.99
N LEU A 50 -3.39 16.17 -8.33
CA LEU A 50 -4.46 15.31 -7.84
C LEU A 50 -3.82 14.12 -7.15
N GLU A 51 -4.46 13.61 -6.12
CA GLU A 51 -3.94 12.48 -5.36
C GLU A 51 -4.39 11.15 -5.96
N LEU A 52 -3.51 10.16 -5.99
CA LEU A 52 -3.83 8.78 -6.36
C LEU A 52 -4.97 8.24 -5.50
N GLY A 53 -5.91 7.52 -6.09
CA GLY A 53 -7.08 6.97 -5.38
C GLY A 53 -8.15 8.00 -5.04
N SER A 54 -7.94 9.29 -5.27
CA SER A 54 -8.96 10.30 -5.04
C SER A 54 -10.01 10.31 -6.16
N GLU A 55 -11.21 10.75 -5.82
CA GLU A 55 -12.23 11.08 -6.80
C GLU A 55 -11.85 12.35 -7.56
N ILE A 56 -12.34 12.47 -8.79
CA ILE A 56 -12.09 13.65 -9.59
C ILE A 56 -12.97 14.80 -9.08
N ASN A 57 -12.31 15.92 -8.79
CA ASN A 57 -13.05 17.15 -8.52
C ASN A 57 -13.73 17.66 -9.79
N LYS A 58 -15.07 17.67 -9.80
CA LYS A 58 -15.88 18.12 -10.94
C LYS A 58 -16.16 19.63 -10.92
N ASP A 59 -15.81 20.33 -9.84
CA ASP A 59 -15.95 21.79 -9.78
C ASP A 59 -14.92 22.46 -10.70
N ILE A 60 -15.43 23.19 -11.71
CA ILE A 60 -14.59 23.94 -12.67
C ILE A 60 -13.69 24.96 -11.98
N ASN A 61 -14.17 25.57 -10.89
CA ASN A 61 -13.41 26.59 -10.14
C ASN A 61 -12.13 26.05 -9.53
N PHE A 62 -12.08 24.75 -9.25
CA PHE A 62 -10.85 24.08 -8.81
C PHE A 62 -9.73 24.20 -9.87
N TYR A 63 -10.06 24.20 -11.13
CA TYR A 63 -9.10 24.23 -12.26
C TYR A 63 -8.80 25.63 -12.75
N LEU A 64 -9.60 26.63 -12.42
CA LEU A 64 -9.44 28.01 -12.89
C LEU A 64 -8.56 28.84 -11.94
N LYS A 65 -7.83 29.82 -12.51
CA LYS A 65 -7.04 30.79 -11.74
C LYS A 65 -7.90 31.80 -10.99
N LYS A 66 -9.10 32.07 -11.50
CA LYS A 66 -10.08 32.97 -10.91
C LYS A 66 -11.40 32.26 -10.86
N GLU A 67 -12.08 32.37 -9.76
CA GLU A 67 -13.41 31.86 -9.56
C GLU A 67 -14.38 32.55 -10.54
N VAL A 68 -15.26 31.76 -11.11
CA VAL A 68 -16.34 32.22 -11.98
C VAL A 68 -17.69 31.93 -11.34
N LYS A 69 -18.60 32.91 -11.35
CA LYS A 69 -19.93 32.80 -10.75
C LYS A 69 -20.87 31.92 -11.59
N ASN A 70 -20.79 32.06 -12.92
CA ASN A 70 -21.56 31.23 -13.84
C ASN A 70 -20.64 30.20 -14.46
N THR A 71 -20.92 28.93 -14.19
CA THR A 71 -20.15 27.77 -14.64
C THR A 71 -20.80 27.06 -15.83
N ASP A 72 -22.00 27.44 -16.25
CA ASP A 72 -22.80 26.75 -17.27
C ASP A 72 -22.11 26.71 -18.65
N ASP A 73 -21.30 27.76 -18.96
CA ASP A 73 -20.53 27.84 -20.19
C ASP A 73 -19.23 27.03 -20.20
N TYR A 74 -18.94 26.36 -19.05
CA TYR A 74 -17.72 25.59 -18.90
C TYR A 74 -18.01 24.09 -18.89
N ASP A 75 -17.09 23.31 -19.45
CA ASP A 75 -17.09 21.87 -19.40
C ASP A 75 -15.65 21.35 -19.27
N ILE A 76 -15.46 20.18 -18.65
CA ILE A 76 -14.14 19.58 -18.47
C ILE A 76 -14.17 18.16 -19.04
N ASP A 77 -13.27 17.92 -19.96
CA ASP A 77 -13.02 16.59 -20.52
C ASP A 77 -11.87 15.92 -19.74
N PHE A 78 -12.23 14.86 -19.02
CA PHE A 78 -11.33 14.02 -18.23
C PHE A 78 -10.98 12.69 -18.92
N SER A 79 -11.34 12.52 -20.20
CA SER A 79 -11.20 11.25 -20.92
C SER A 79 -9.77 10.70 -20.98
N ASN A 80 -8.77 11.57 -20.82
CA ASN A 80 -7.36 11.18 -20.82
C ASN A 80 -6.80 10.91 -19.40
N LEU A 81 -7.64 10.90 -18.36
CA LEU A 81 -7.22 10.51 -17.02
C LEU A 81 -7.39 9.01 -16.81
N PRO A 82 -6.48 8.38 -16.08
CA PRO A 82 -6.60 6.97 -15.69
C PRO A 82 -7.62 6.84 -14.55
N ILE A 83 -8.87 6.61 -14.91
CA ILE A 83 -9.97 6.51 -13.95
C ILE A 83 -10.47 5.08 -13.94
N VAL A 84 -10.51 4.47 -12.76
CA VAL A 84 -11.13 3.18 -12.48
C VAL A 84 -12.10 3.36 -11.30
N ASP A 85 -13.33 2.94 -11.45
CA ASP A 85 -14.39 3.07 -10.43
C ASP A 85 -14.56 4.50 -9.88
N GLY A 86 -14.39 5.50 -10.76
CA GLY A 86 -14.51 6.92 -10.40
C GLY A 86 -13.29 7.53 -9.71
N LYS A 87 -12.22 6.76 -9.47
CA LYS A 87 -10.99 7.18 -8.78
C LYS A 87 -9.80 7.16 -9.72
N LEU A 88 -8.81 8.01 -9.42
CA LEU A 88 -7.54 8.06 -10.14
C LEU A 88 -6.71 6.81 -9.80
N SER A 89 -6.28 6.07 -10.83
CA SER A 89 -5.65 4.74 -10.67
C SER A 89 -4.17 4.70 -10.99
N GLU A 90 -3.59 5.79 -11.53
CA GLU A 90 -2.19 5.81 -11.96
C GLU A 90 -1.54 7.16 -11.69
N VAL A 91 -0.31 7.12 -11.18
CA VAL A 91 0.55 8.31 -10.99
C VAL A 91 1.19 8.71 -12.32
N GLY A 92 1.13 9.99 -12.65
CA GLY A 92 1.70 10.45 -13.90
C GLY A 92 1.33 11.88 -14.27
N LYS A 93 1.68 12.24 -15.52
CA LYS A 93 1.30 13.53 -16.12
C LYS A 93 0.27 13.30 -17.20
N PHE A 94 -0.90 13.84 -17.00
CA PHE A 94 -2.05 13.68 -17.88
C PHE A 94 -2.52 15.04 -18.42
N THR A 95 -3.40 15.02 -19.41
CA THR A 95 -3.92 16.24 -20.01
C THR A 95 -5.44 16.27 -19.88
N ILE A 96 -5.96 17.31 -19.27
CA ILE A 96 -7.39 17.63 -19.29
C ILE A 96 -7.68 18.70 -20.35
N ARG A 97 -8.91 18.76 -20.82
CA ARG A 97 -9.37 19.81 -21.71
C ARG A 97 -10.51 20.57 -21.05
N ILE A 98 -10.36 21.89 -20.97
CA ILE A 98 -11.40 22.77 -20.45
C ILE A 98 -12.03 23.49 -21.64
N LYS A 99 -13.33 23.35 -21.79
CA LYS A 99 -14.15 24.04 -22.75
C LYS A 99 -14.75 25.27 -22.12
N HIS A 100 -14.78 26.38 -22.87
CA HIS A 100 -15.51 27.59 -22.53
C HIS A 100 -15.95 28.28 -23.83
N ASN A 101 -17.25 28.53 -24.03
CA ASN A 101 -17.78 29.16 -25.22
C ASN A 101 -17.21 28.53 -26.52
N ASN A 102 -17.33 27.24 -26.72
CA ASN A 102 -16.83 26.45 -27.86
C ASN A 102 -15.30 26.52 -28.11
N LYS A 103 -14.52 27.07 -27.18
CA LYS A 103 -13.05 27.04 -27.22
C LYS A 103 -12.53 26.05 -26.21
N TYR A 104 -11.53 25.28 -26.63
CA TYR A 104 -10.86 24.28 -25.77
C TYR A 104 -9.49 24.79 -25.37
N LYS A 105 -9.15 24.53 -24.11
CA LYS A 105 -7.81 24.71 -23.59
C LYS A 105 -7.32 23.44 -22.91
N SER A 106 -6.27 22.87 -23.48
CA SER A 106 -5.59 21.72 -22.87
C SER A 106 -4.67 22.18 -21.74
N LYS A 107 -4.64 21.40 -20.66
CA LYS A 107 -3.76 21.64 -19.51
C LYS A 107 -3.19 20.34 -18.99
N LYS A 108 -1.88 20.30 -18.79
CA LYS A 108 -1.21 19.21 -18.09
C LYS A 108 -1.48 19.32 -16.61
N ILE A 109 -1.85 18.21 -16.01
CA ILE A 109 -2.00 18.00 -14.57
C ILE A 109 -1.11 16.84 -14.14
N SER A 110 -0.83 16.73 -12.86
CA SER A 110 -0.06 15.62 -12.30
C SER A 110 -0.95 14.86 -11.32
N VAL A 111 -1.03 13.56 -11.51
CA VAL A 111 -1.50 12.66 -10.47
C VAL A 111 -0.27 12.25 -9.67
N VAL A 112 -0.31 12.41 -8.38
CA VAL A 112 0.78 12.12 -7.45
C VAL A 112 0.28 11.19 -6.37
N ASP A 113 1.19 10.48 -5.75
CA ASP A 113 0.95 9.78 -4.51
C ASP A 113 1.78 10.44 -3.42
N THR A 114 1.12 10.95 -2.41
CA THR A 114 1.72 11.56 -1.21
C THR A 114 1.22 10.89 0.08
N THR A 115 0.40 9.88 -0.07
CA THR A 115 -0.14 9.09 1.04
C THR A 115 0.93 8.14 1.56
N LYS A 116 1.03 8.00 2.85
CA LYS A 116 1.96 7.04 3.46
C LYS A 116 1.28 5.68 3.61
N PRO A 117 2.03 4.57 3.52
CA PRO A 117 1.47 3.24 3.74
C PRO A 117 0.94 3.07 5.16
N GLU A 118 -0.10 2.29 5.31
CA GLU A 118 -0.56 1.78 6.60
C GLU A 118 0.30 0.57 6.96
N VAL A 119 1.04 0.66 8.08
CA VAL A 119 2.04 -0.32 8.48
C VAL A 119 1.71 -0.90 9.86
N ALA A 120 1.77 -2.22 9.97
CA ALA A 120 1.82 -2.92 11.25
C ALA A 120 3.14 -3.67 11.37
N VAL A 121 3.70 -3.68 12.58
CA VAL A 121 4.99 -4.31 12.87
C VAL A 121 4.90 -5.26 14.04
N GLN A 122 5.88 -6.15 14.14
CA GLN A 122 6.11 -7.07 15.25
C GLN A 122 7.53 -6.97 15.76
N ASP A 123 7.76 -7.41 16.99
CA ASP A 123 9.08 -7.64 17.54
C ASP A 123 9.57 -9.03 17.09
N LEU A 124 10.88 -9.17 16.85
CA LEU A 124 11.49 -10.45 16.49
C LEU A 124 12.35 -11.00 17.61
N LYS A 125 12.42 -12.34 17.67
CA LYS A 125 13.37 -13.10 18.46
C LYS A 125 14.12 -14.03 17.52
N VAL A 126 15.44 -14.05 17.61
CA VAL A 126 16.33 -14.89 16.79
C VAL A 126 17.42 -15.47 17.65
N GLY A 127 18.00 -16.59 17.25
CA GLY A 127 19.21 -17.17 17.84
C GLY A 127 20.47 -16.38 17.49
N VAL A 128 21.52 -16.53 18.28
CA VAL A 128 22.86 -16.06 17.90
C VAL A 128 23.27 -16.76 16.61
N ASN A 129 23.71 -15.97 15.61
CA ASN A 129 24.05 -16.38 14.26
C ASN A 129 22.89 -16.84 13.37
N GLU A 130 21.66 -16.70 13.81
CA GLU A 130 20.48 -16.89 12.96
C GLU A 130 20.30 -15.66 12.04
N ASP A 131 20.07 -15.92 10.77
CA ASP A 131 19.80 -14.86 9.79
C ASP A 131 18.31 -14.49 9.83
N TYR A 132 18.02 -13.20 9.72
CA TYR A 132 16.66 -12.66 9.60
C TYR A 132 16.65 -11.53 8.56
N ASP A 133 15.50 -11.31 7.96
CA ASP A 133 15.29 -10.17 7.05
C ASP A 133 14.64 -9.01 7.79
N ILE A 134 15.01 -7.78 7.41
CA ILE A 134 14.38 -6.58 7.98
C ILE A 134 12.86 -6.54 7.68
N GLY A 135 12.43 -7.19 6.60
CA GLY A 135 11.03 -7.34 6.25
C GLY A 135 10.22 -8.16 7.25
N ASP A 136 10.87 -9.06 8.01
CA ASP A 136 10.20 -9.92 9.00
C ASP A 136 9.58 -9.13 10.17
N PHE A 137 10.03 -7.89 10.38
CA PHE A 137 9.40 -6.97 11.34
C PHE A 137 8.05 -6.42 10.86
N VAL A 138 7.72 -6.54 9.57
CA VAL A 138 6.50 -5.94 9.01
C VAL A 138 5.45 -7.02 8.78
N THR A 139 4.38 -6.98 9.55
CA THR A 139 3.25 -7.92 9.42
C THR A 139 2.18 -7.42 8.44
N LYS A 140 2.13 -6.10 8.22
CA LYS A 140 1.18 -5.48 7.31
C LYS A 140 1.79 -4.26 6.64
N CYS A 141 1.65 -4.13 5.34
CA CYS A 141 1.86 -2.89 4.61
C CYS A 141 0.78 -2.74 3.54
N GLU A 142 -0.10 -1.77 3.73
CA GLU A 142 -1.20 -1.49 2.80
C GLU A 142 -1.06 -0.08 2.23
N ASP A 143 -1.01 -0.02 0.91
CA ASP A 143 -0.96 1.20 0.12
C ASP A 143 -1.48 0.94 -1.29
N LEU A 144 -1.88 2.01 -2.01
CA LEU A 144 -2.23 1.93 -3.42
C LEU A 144 -0.99 1.75 -4.31
N SER A 145 0.16 2.19 -3.83
CA SER A 145 1.45 2.21 -4.54
C SER A 145 2.37 1.09 -4.06
N ARG A 146 2.02 -0.15 -4.35
CA ARG A 146 2.83 -1.33 -4.03
C ARG A 146 3.99 -1.55 -5.01
N PRO A 147 5.08 -2.27 -4.61
CA PRO A 147 5.33 -2.89 -3.32
C PRO A 147 5.85 -1.91 -2.27
N CYS A 148 5.76 -2.30 -0.98
CA CYS A 148 6.47 -1.61 0.09
C CYS A 148 7.92 -2.10 0.18
N ALA A 149 8.83 -1.19 0.52
CA ALA A 149 10.22 -1.49 0.80
C ALA A 149 10.55 -1.15 2.26
N VAL A 150 11.32 -2.00 2.92
CA VAL A 150 11.69 -1.85 4.33
C VAL A 150 13.18 -1.55 4.44
N TYR A 151 13.53 -0.60 5.28
CA TYR A 151 14.91 -0.16 5.51
C TYR A 151 15.16 0.08 6.99
N TYR A 152 16.41 -0.03 7.43
CA TYR A 152 16.82 0.55 8.71
C TYR A 152 16.74 2.08 8.64
N ALA A 153 16.18 2.71 9.65
CA ALA A 153 16.05 4.18 9.65
C ALA A 153 17.42 4.87 9.87
N ASN A 154 18.37 4.17 10.51
CA ASN A 154 19.73 4.64 10.74
C ASN A 154 20.73 3.58 10.29
N ASP A 155 21.76 3.97 9.54
CA ASP A 155 22.77 3.06 8.94
C ASP A 155 23.58 2.25 9.96
N SER A 156 23.65 2.69 11.23
CA SER A 156 24.48 2.08 12.26
C SER A 156 23.89 0.86 12.94
N SER A 157 22.62 0.51 12.67
CA SER A 157 21.92 -0.56 13.39
C SER A 157 22.11 -1.95 12.78
N ALA A 158 22.49 -2.05 11.50
CA ALA A 158 22.56 -3.32 10.80
C ALA A 158 23.71 -4.24 11.24
N GLU A 159 24.82 -3.69 11.76
CA GLU A 159 26.00 -4.49 12.13
C GLU A 159 25.99 -5.01 13.57
N LEU A 160 25.13 -4.51 14.44
CA LEU A 160 25.18 -4.77 15.88
C LEU A 160 24.40 -6.02 16.33
N GLN A 161 23.73 -6.73 15.41
CA GLN A 161 22.63 -7.62 15.77
C GLN A 161 22.97 -9.10 15.79
N LYS A 162 24.26 -9.46 15.78
CA LYS A 162 24.72 -10.86 15.85
C LYS A 162 25.03 -11.33 17.29
N ASN A 163 25.12 -10.41 18.22
CA ASN A 163 25.46 -10.74 19.59
C ASN A 163 24.20 -10.81 20.45
N LYS A 164 24.22 -11.71 21.46
CA LYS A 164 23.18 -11.78 22.47
C LYS A 164 22.81 -10.42 23.04
N GLY A 165 21.52 -10.10 23.04
CA GLY A 165 21.05 -8.83 23.61
C GLY A 165 19.65 -8.45 23.13
N GLU A 166 19.15 -7.37 23.70
CA GLU A 166 17.92 -6.72 23.25
C GLU A 166 18.28 -5.41 22.53
N TYR A 167 17.84 -5.31 21.30
CA TYR A 167 18.10 -4.17 20.43
C TYR A 167 16.79 -3.47 20.10
N LYS A 168 16.77 -2.15 20.27
CA LYS A 168 15.64 -1.30 19.85
C LYS A 168 16.15 -0.36 18.79
N PHE A 169 15.46 -0.34 17.67
CA PHE A 169 15.79 0.53 16.55
C PHE A 169 14.53 0.89 15.76
N ASP A 170 14.67 1.85 14.88
CA ASP A 170 13.59 2.26 14.00
C ASP A 170 13.77 1.62 12.63
N ILE A 171 12.68 1.11 12.08
CA ILE A 171 12.60 0.73 10.68
C ILE A 171 11.78 1.77 9.92
N LYS A 172 12.10 1.91 8.64
CA LYS A 172 11.46 2.82 7.71
C LYS A 172 10.80 1.99 6.61
N VAL A 173 9.47 2.05 6.53
CA VAL A 173 8.68 1.35 5.52
C VAL A 173 8.16 2.36 4.52
N CYS A 174 8.48 2.17 3.25
CA CYS A 174 8.16 3.12 2.18
C CYS A 174 7.36 2.44 1.07
N ASP A 175 6.43 3.18 0.49
CA ASP A 175 5.77 2.81 -0.76
C ASP A 175 6.70 2.98 -1.98
N SER A 176 6.18 2.72 -3.18
CA SER A 176 6.93 2.86 -4.44
C SER A 176 7.26 4.32 -4.82
N TYR A 177 6.64 5.32 -4.17
CA TYR A 177 6.89 6.74 -4.39
C TYR A 177 7.66 7.41 -3.26
N ASN A 178 8.23 6.61 -2.34
CA ASN A 178 9.00 7.05 -1.18
C ASN A 178 8.19 7.84 -0.13
N ASN A 179 6.89 7.61 -0.03
CA ASN A 179 6.16 8.05 1.14
C ASN A 179 6.40 7.02 2.25
N CYS A 180 6.93 7.45 3.38
CA CYS A 180 7.48 6.54 4.36
C CYS A 180 6.88 6.74 5.74
N VAL A 181 6.74 5.62 6.47
CA VAL A 181 6.48 5.56 7.90
C VAL A 181 7.73 5.07 8.59
N THR A 182 8.10 5.71 9.70
CA THR A 182 9.17 5.23 10.58
C THR A 182 8.52 4.74 11.88
N THR A 183 8.88 3.53 12.30
CA THR A 183 8.29 2.87 13.47
C THR A 183 9.35 2.11 14.26
N PRO A 184 9.30 2.16 15.61
CA PRO A 184 10.22 1.42 16.45
C PRO A 184 9.87 -0.07 16.47
N VAL A 185 10.91 -0.90 16.49
CA VAL A 185 10.84 -2.35 16.64
C VAL A 185 11.89 -2.83 17.63
N LYS A 186 11.69 -4.05 18.15
CA LYS A 186 12.61 -4.70 19.07
C LYS A 186 13.07 -6.02 18.47
N LEU A 187 14.39 -6.24 18.50
CA LEU A 187 15.03 -7.51 18.22
C LEU A 187 15.59 -8.07 19.51
N SER A 188 15.26 -9.31 19.83
CA SER A 188 15.88 -10.06 20.93
C SER A 188 16.76 -11.16 20.34
N VAL A 189 18.07 -11.05 20.47
CA VAL A 189 19.02 -12.08 20.08
C VAL A 189 19.34 -12.94 21.29
N LEU A 190 19.00 -14.22 21.23
CA LEU A 190 19.14 -15.18 22.32
C LEU A 190 20.33 -16.08 22.06
N GLU A 191 21.14 -16.29 23.09
CA GLU A 191 22.25 -17.26 23.04
C GLU A 191 21.64 -18.65 23.08
N ASN A 192 21.91 -19.47 22.08
CA ASN A 192 21.37 -20.82 21.95
C ASN A 192 19.84 -20.82 22.16
N TYR A 193 19.09 -20.65 21.06
CA TYR A 193 17.65 -20.79 21.12
C TYR A 193 17.32 -22.26 21.41
N SER A 194 17.40 -22.65 22.67
CA SER A 194 16.99 -23.96 23.14
C SER A 194 15.70 -23.82 23.93
N TYR A 195 14.99 -24.91 24.04
CA TYR A 195 13.82 -25.02 24.92
C TYR A 195 14.03 -24.40 26.31
N GLU A 196 15.21 -24.61 26.89
CA GLU A 196 15.59 -24.09 28.21
C GLU A 196 15.70 -22.57 28.27
N SER A 197 15.86 -21.89 27.14
CA SER A 197 15.93 -20.43 27.07
C SER A 197 14.56 -19.75 26.95
N LEU A 198 13.49 -20.51 26.70
CA LEU A 198 12.13 -19.98 26.61
C LEU A 198 11.61 -19.67 28.04
N LYS A 199 10.96 -18.52 28.18
CA LYS A 199 10.21 -18.20 29.39
C LYS A 199 8.92 -19.03 29.42
N GLU A 200 8.39 -19.28 30.61
CA GLU A 200 7.18 -20.08 30.80
C GLU A 200 5.99 -19.60 29.93
N ASN A 201 5.85 -18.28 29.74
CA ASN A 201 4.82 -17.70 28.90
C ASN A 201 5.08 -17.85 27.37
N GLU A 202 6.29 -18.20 26.99
CA GLU A 202 6.72 -18.44 25.62
C GLU A 202 6.57 -19.91 25.21
N MET A 203 6.37 -20.76 26.20
CA MET A 203 6.08 -22.19 26.06
C MET A 203 4.61 -22.48 25.76
N THR A 204 3.80 -21.42 25.58
CA THR A 204 2.40 -21.61 25.23
C THR A 204 2.29 -21.98 23.76
N TYR A 205 1.66 -23.11 23.51
CA TYR A 205 1.38 -23.59 22.16
C TYR A 205 0.49 -22.60 21.40
N ASP A 206 0.79 -22.38 20.12
CA ASP A 206 0.01 -21.49 19.26
C ASP A 206 -0.58 -22.24 18.07
N HIS A 207 0.24 -23.01 17.34
CA HIS A 207 -0.19 -23.75 16.15
C HIS A 207 0.67 -25.00 15.92
N VAL A 208 0.21 -25.81 14.96
CA VAL A 208 0.88 -27.03 14.52
C VAL A 208 1.11 -26.93 13.03
N ASP A 209 2.37 -27.00 12.59
CA ASP A 209 2.74 -26.75 11.18
C ASP A 209 2.02 -25.48 10.67
N ASP A 210 1.34 -25.57 9.52
CA ASP A 210 0.58 -24.45 8.95
C ASP A 210 -0.90 -24.41 9.38
N ASP A 211 -1.30 -25.26 10.35
CA ASP A 211 -2.69 -25.37 10.76
C ASP A 211 -3.02 -24.62 12.05
N TYR A 212 -3.33 -23.33 11.88
CA TYR A 212 -3.76 -22.44 12.97
C TYR A 212 -5.19 -22.72 13.45
N SER A 213 -5.99 -23.45 12.69
CA SER A 213 -7.42 -23.57 12.94
C SER A 213 -7.78 -24.57 14.04
N TYR A 214 -6.92 -25.53 14.30
CA TYR A 214 -7.18 -26.64 15.25
C TYR A 214 -6.77 -26.32 16.67
N PHE A 215 -5.89 -25.37 16.88
CA PHE A 215 -5.36 -25.04 18.22
C PHE A 215 -6.40 -24.45 19.18
N ASN A 216 -7.43 -23.79 18.67
CA ASN A 216 -8.48 -23.17 19.47
C ASN A 216 -9.52 -24.15 20.04
N LYS A 217 -9.42 -25.46 19.81
CA LYS A 217 -10.41 -26.44 20.23
C LYS A 217 -9.92 -27.40 21.31
N ASN A 218 -9.16 -26.94 22.28
CA ASN A 218 -8.96 -27.58 23.60
C ASN A 218 -8.79 -29.12 23.64
N ILE A 219 -8.05 -29.74 22.72
CA ILE A 219 -7.76 -31.18 22.86
C ILE A 219 -6.27 -31.40 22.83
N PHE A 220 -5.58 -30.85 23.83
CA PHE A 220 -4.28 -31.33 24.23
C PHE A 220 -4.46 -32.43 25.23
N LEU A 221 -4.31 -33.64 24.79
CA LEU A 221 -4.00 -34.76 25.70
C LEU A 221 -2.55 -34.59 26.13
N ARG A 222 -2.37 -34.21 27.38
CA ARG A 222 -1.14 -33.95 28.09
C ARG A 222 0.02 -34.80 27.61
N PHE A 223 1.03 -34.19 27.02
CA PHE A 223 2.44 -34.61 27.08
C PHE A 223 3.24 -33.74 26.11
N ALA A 224 3.63 -32.56 26.48
CA ALA A 224 4.65 -31.83 25.73
C ALA A 224 6.02 -32.40 26.16
N HIS A 225 6.64 -33.21 25.33
CA HIS A 225 8.06 -33.35 25.40
C HIS A 225 8.65 -32.18 24.63
N ALA A 226 9.27 -31.31 25.33
CA ALA A 226 10.05 -30.26 24.73
C ALA A 226 11.19 -30.90 23.97
N VAL A 227 11.31 -30.47 22.73
CA VAL A 227 12.38 -30.90 21.85
C VAL A 227 13.35 -29.75 21.78
N ASN A 228 14.61 -30.00 22.02
CA ASN A 228 15.63 -29.00 21.73
C ASN A 228 15.87 -28.93 20.22
N SER A 229 16.47 -27.87 19.75
CA SER A 229 16.77 -27.67 18.32
C SER A 229 17.61 -28.83 17.76
N ASP A 230 18.51 -29.40 18.53
CA ASP A 230 19.41 -30.48 18.11
C ASP A 230 18.65 -31.78 17.85
N GLU A 231 17.61 -32.09 18.63
CA GLU A 231 16.75 -33.26 18.40
C GLU A 231 15.91 -33.08 17.12
N VAL A 232 15.48 -31.85 16.80
CA VAL A 232 14.78 -31.53 15.56
C VAL A 232 15.69 -31.68 14.35
N GLU A 233 16.90 -31.13 14.40
CA GLU A 233 17.88 -31.19 13.31
C GLU A 233 18.37 -32.60 13.04
N ASN A 234 18.54 -33.42 14.07
CA ASN A 234 19.02 -34.79 13.94
C ASN A 234 17.94 -35.82 13.59
N GLY A 235 16.67 -35.41 13.50
CA GLY A 235 15.57 -36.30 13.19
C GLY A 235 15.22 -37.32 14.31
N GLU A 236 15.76 -37.13 15.50
CA GLU A 236 15.51 -37.99 16.67
C GLU A 236 14.11 -37.78 17.27
N PHE A 237 13.41 -36.86 16.74
CA PHE A 237 12.13 -36.36 17.17
C PHE A 237 11.01 -37.40 17.25
N GLY A 238 11.04 -38.40 16.40
CA GLY A 238 10.03 -39.47 16.38
C GLY A 238 10.27 -40.60 17.37
N ASN A 239 11.43 -40.65 18.04
CA ASN A 239 11.82 -41.81 18.87
C ASN A 239 10.88 -42.07 20.04
N ALA A 240 10.26 -41.03 20.59
CA ALA A 240 9.27 -41.14 21.66
C ALA A 240 8.00 -41.91 21.26
N PHE A 241 7.73 -42.00 19.96
CA PHE A 241 6.52 -42.59 19.39
C PHE A 241 6.80 -43.84 18.53
N GLN A 242 8.06 -44.22 18.31
CA GLN A 242 8.45 -45.29 17.39
C GLN A 242 7.81 -46.65 17.69
N ASP A 243 7.51 -46.91 18.94
CA ASP A 243 6.95 -48.19 19.37
C ASP A 243 5.42 -48.16 19.52
N MET A 244 4.78 -47.02 19.23
CA MET A 244 3.34 -46.84 19.40
C MET A 244 2.56 -47.19 18.13
N THR A 245 1.49 -47.97 18.30
CA THR A 245 0.56 -48.31 17.19
C THR A 245 -0.68 -47.44 17.16
N ALA A 246 -1.44 -47.50 16.07
CA ALA A 246 -2.75 -46.82 16.00
C ALA A 246 -3.68 -47.18 17.16
N THR A 247 -3.59 -48.43 17.69
CA THR A 247 -4.34 -48.86 18.86
C THR A 247 -3.92 -48.14 20.11
N ASP A 248 -2.61 -47.96 20.31
CA ASP A 248 -2.09 -47.26 21.46
C ASP A 248 -2.54 -45.78 21.41
N PHE A 249 -2.46 -45.14 20.27
CA PHE A 249 -2.96 -43.76 20.10
C PHE A 249 -4.45 -43.63 20.37
N HIS A 250 -5.24 -44.65 20.04
CA HIS A 250 -6.69 -44.63 20.25
C HIS A 250 -7.03 -44.57 21.75
N GLU A 251 -6.22 -45.13 22.64
CA GLU A 251 -6.44 -45.05 24.07
C GLU A 251 -6.32 -43.63 24.65
N TYR A 252 -5.57 -42.77 23.97
CA TYR A 252 -5.38 -41.37 24.37
C TYR A 252 -6.48 -40.44 23.86
N LEU A 253 -7.41 -40.91 23.02
CA LEU A 253 -8.55 -40.14 22.59
C LEU A 253 -9.55 -39.87 23.70
N SER A 254 -10.32 -38.79 23.60
CA SER A 254 -11.44 -38.55 24.49
C SER A 254 -12.51 -39.68 24.34
N GLU A 255 -13.33 -39.91 25.35
CA GLU A 255 -14.42 -40.89 25.24
C GLU A 255 -15.38 -40.62 24.09
N GLU A 256 -15.57 -39.34 23.72
CA GLU A 256 -16.39 -38.94 22.57
C GLU A 256 -15.71 -39.29 21.23
N ASP A 257 -14.39 -39.20 21.15
CA ASP A 257 -13.62 -39.48 19.95
C ASP A 257 -13.32 -40.99 19.78
N LYS A 258 -13.34 -41.77 20.85
CA LYS A 258 -13.09 -43.22 20.83
C LYS A 258 -14.09 -44.01 19.99
N ILE A 259 -15.24 -43.44 19.65
CA ILE A 259 -16.21 -44.05 18.72
C ILE A 259 -15.68 -44.08 17.28
N TYR A 260 -14.65 -43.31 16.97
CA TYR A 260 -14.05 -43.22 15.63
C TYR A 260 -12.72 -44.00 15.61
N SER A 261 -12.45 -44.70 14.51
CA SER A 261 -11.15 -45.31 14.28
C SER A 261 -10.14 -44.30 13.75
N ILE A 262 -8.87 -44.51 14.06
CA ILE A 262 -7.76 -43.73 13.51
C ILE A 262 -7.46 -44.26 12.11
N THR A 263 -7.47 -43.40 11.12
CA THR A 263 -7.21 -43.71 9.69
C THR A 263 -5.81 -43.37 9.23
N SER A 264 -5.14 -42.41 9.84
CA SER A 264 -3.74 -42.10 9.61
C SER A 264 -3.12 -41.40 10.82
N THR A 265 -1.80 -41.53 10.93
CA THR A 265 -0.97 -40.89 11.96
C THR A 265 0.22 -40.25 11.29
N GLU A 266 0.63 -39.07 11.77
CA GLU A 266 1.81 -38.37 11.33
C GLU A 266 2.42 -37.56 12.47
N ILE A 267 3.72 -37.33 12.46
CA ILE A 267 4.42 -36.47 13.41
C ILE A 267 4.39 -35.05 12.85
N VAL A 268 4.00 -34.10 13.68
CA VAL A 268 3.93 -32.68 13.33
C VAL A 268 4.65 -31.84 14.38
N TYR A 269 5.19 -30.72 13.95
CA TYR A 269 5.83 -29.75 14.84
C TYR A 269 4.80 -28.87 15.53
N VAL A 270 5.07 -28.54 16.80
CA VAL A 270 4.24 -27.65 17.61
C VAL A 270 5.01 -26.34 17.80
N TYR A 271 4.38 -25.25 17.48
CA TYR A 271 4.98 -23.92 17.50
C TYR A 271 4.35 -23.05 18.58
N ASN A 272 5.14 -22.11 19.12
CA ASN A 272 4.61 -21.00 19.91
C ASN A 272 4.19 -19.83 19.00
N LYS A 273 3.60 -18.80 19.61
CA LYS A 273 3.16 -17.57 18.89
C LYS A 273 4.29 -16.79 18.18
N TYR A 274 5.53 -17.19 18.37
CA TYR A 274 6.69 -16.59 17.72
C TYR A 274 7.29 -17.49 16.64
N ASN A 275 6.56 -18.53 16.22
CA ASN A 275 6.97 -19.55 15.25
C ASN A 275 8.18 -20.40 15.66
N TYR A 276 8.42 -20.54 16.96
CA TYR A 276 9.45 -21.45 17.44
C TYR A 276 8.88 -22.85 17.68
N VAL A 277 9.60 -23.85 17.23
CA VAL A 277 9.28 -25.24 17.55
C VAL A 277 9.50 -25.45 19.03
N ILE A 278 8.43 -25.72 19.77
CA ILE A 278 8.45 -25.95 21.22
C ILE A 278 8.09 -27.38 21.58
N GLY A 279 7.80 -28.22 20.61
CA GLY A 279 7.50 -29.61 20.82
C GLY A 279 7.06 -30.31 19.57
N CYS A 280 6.60 -31.54 19.73
CA CYS A 280 5.96 -32.34 18.69
C CYS A 280 4.62 -32.89 19.15
N ALA A 281 3.82 -33.25 18.18
CA ALA A 281 2.58 -33.96 18.40
C ALA A 281 2.42 -35.08 17.34
N ILE A 282 1.63 -36.07 17.67
CA ILE A 282 1.10 -37.00 16.68
C ILE A 282 -0.24 -36.44 16.21
N ARG A 283 -0.34 -36.12 14.93
CA ARG A 283 -1.61 -35.80 14.31
C ARG A 283 -2.29 -37.10 13.89
N VAL A 284 -3.45 -37.37 14.44
CA VAL A 284 -4.27 -38.54 14.09
C VAL A 284 -5.49 -38.06 13.30
N LYS A 285 -5.79 -38.74 12.19
CA LYS A 285 -7.01 -38.51 11.44
C LYS A 285 -8.04 -39.57 11.86
N LEU A 286 -9.20 -39.12 12.26
CA LEU A 286 -10.32 -39.99 12.64
C LEU A 286 -11.16 -40.35 11.41
N SER A 287 -11.92 -41.43 11.53
CA SER A 287 -12.79 -41.93 10.45
C SER A 287 -13.95 -40.99 10.05
N ASN A 288 -14.27 -40.02 10.91
CA ASN A 288 -15.18 -38.91 10.62
C ASN A 288 -14.51 -37.78 9.81
N GLY A 289 -13.22 -37.89 9.52
CA GLY A 289 -12.43 -36.89 8.78
C GLY A 289 -11.78 -35.79 9.66
N GLU A 290 -12.10 -35.76 10.95
CA GLU A 290 -11.49 -34.78 11.87
C GLU A 290 -10.08 -35.19 12.31
N TYR A 291 -9.30 -34.19 12.71
CA TYR A 291 -7.95 -34.38 13.23
C TYR A 291 -7.91 -34.19 14.75
N ARG A 292 -7.02 -34.92 15.40
CA ARG A 292 -6.66 -34.74 16.82
C ARG A 292 -5.14 -34.74 16.95
N TYR A 293 -4.66 -34.06 17.97
CA TYR A 293 -3.24 -33.92 18.22
C TYR A 293 -2.91 -34.53 19.58
N LEU A 294 -2.02 -35.50 19.55
CA LEU A 294 -1.53 -36.18 20.73
C LEU A 294 -0.11 -35.68 21.02
N THR A 295 0.10 -35.10 22.19
CA THR A 295 1.42 -34.61 22.64
C THR A 295 1.90 -35.45 23.78
N LYS A 296 3.20 -35.68 23.88
CA LYS A 296 3.84 -36.40 25.00
C LYS A 296 4.64 -35.45 25.82
#